data_d34649346a201c706406a10fba542ac9
#
_entry.id   d34649346a201c706406a10fba542ac9
#
_cell.length_a   1.000
_cell.length_b   1.000
_cell.length_c   1.000
_cell.angle_alpha   90.00
_cell.angle_beta   90.00
_cell.angle_gamma   90.00
#
_symmetry.space_group_name_H-M   'P 1'
#
loop_
_entity.id
_entity.type
_entity.pdbx_description
1 polymer ?
#
loop_
_entity_poly.entity_id
_entity_poly.type
_entity_poly.pdbx_seq_one_letter_code
_entity_poly.pdbx_strand_id
1 'polypeptide(L)'
;MIKLKKILSAAFFGAATAAVIYAISQTMGYRTFLEIQNMVDDSHFIVRDKPASHTGGIVIIDIDDYSINHLGNFKHWPRRHFAQVISLARNGGARIIFLDVILMEGGKIGDNQALVDSVACAGNVISGYYFNLDYQSRRERPLDPVYNEKFSDTWFNTQRFEKIEFIRAENITLPFREMVESSKGLGFTNYIPDPDGIVRHIPLYISYNRRLLPSAALQMWLQMKGMHFTNVVISPKGSRFGETFVPTDKHCFMRLNYSLSGQTYRTISFAPMLKGQYPAEIFKDKVVMIGSSSSILGDLKKIPGHNALPGVQIHAAALSTLLEKNFITVVPGDVIFGFTILSGILAGLFFSFLPPVKAGLPMAIAFPMILYAMSMYSFSAHARLINITIPSAVVILLYIVITIHRTVEYYERRNYKKNPVYCQRPAG
;
A
#
# COMPACT_ATOMS: atom_id res chain seq x y z
N MET A 1 51.36 -16.23 1.93
CA MET A 1 50.62 -16.35 3.21
C MET A 1 50.06 -14.99 3.70
N ILE A 2 50.84 -13.93 3.81
CA ILE A 2 50.43 -12.60 4.33
C ILE A 2 49.31 -11.95 3.48
N LYS A 3 49.40 -11.99 2.14
CA LYS A 3 48.35 -11.46 1.24
C LYS A 3 47.01 -12.19 1.42
N LEU A 4 47.00 -13.51 1.55
CA LEU A 4 45.80 -14.30 1.72
C LEU A 4 45.10 -13.99 3.08
N LYS A 5 45.90 -13.89 4.16
CA LYS A 5 45.35 -13.48 5.47
C LYS A 5 44.68 -12.10 5.42
N LYS A 6 45.27 -11.11 4.72
CA LYS A 6 44.69 -9.77 4.55
C LYS A 6 43.35 -9.82 3.78
N ILE A 7 43.29 -10.61 2.70
CA ILE A 7 42.08 -10.77 1.90
C ILE A 7 40.97 -11.41 2.75
N LEU A 8 41.28 -12.51 3.45
CA LEU A 8 40.32 -13.20 4.30
C LEU A 8 39.83 -12.30 5.47
N SER A 9 40.72 -11.53 6.08
CA SER A 9 40.36 -10.58 7.14
C SER A 9 39.44 -9.46 6.63
N ALA A 10 39.72 -8.87 5.46
CA ALA A 10 38.90 -7.83 4.85
C ALA A 10 37.50 -8.36 4.45
N ALA A 11 37.44 -9.54 3.87
CA ALA A 11 36.18 -10.20 3.51
C ALA A 11 35.34 -10.52 4.75
N PHE A 12 35.98 -11.10 5.79
CA PHE A 12 35.31 -11.42 7.06
C PHE A 12 34.77 -10.16 7.74
N PHE A 13 35.58 -9.11 7.83
CA PHE A 13 35.16 -7.83 8.40
C PHE A 13 33.96 -7.24 7.67
N GLY A 14 33.98 -7.27 6.33
CA GLY A 14 32.86 -6.81 5.50
C GLY A 14 31.59 -7.63 5.74
N ALA A 15 31.70 -8.98 5.78
CA ALA A 15 30.57 -9.85 6.05
C ALA A 15 30.01 -9.68 7.47
N ALA A 16 30.88 -9.57 8.47
CA ALA A 16 30.47 -9.34 9.87
C ALA A 16 29.73 -8.01 10.04
N THR A 17 30.24 -6.93 9.45
CA THR A 17 29.60 -5.61 9.46
C THR A 17 28.22 -5.69 8.79
N ALA A 18 28.10 -6.36 7.64
CA ALA A 18 26.84 -6.56 6.94
C ALA A 18 25.83 -7.32 7.78
N ALA A 19 26.24 -8.41 8.44
CA ALA A 19 25.38 -9.19 9.31
C ALA A 19 24.89 -8.37 10.52
N VAL A 20 25.76 -7.58 11.13
CA VAL A 20 25.41 -6.71 12.27
C VAL A 20 24.41 -5.62 11.85
N ILE A 21 24.65 -4.93 10.73
CA ILE A 21 23.73 -3.90 10.24
C ILE A 21 22.39 -4.51 9.86
N TYR A 22 22.39 -5.68 9.21
CA TYR A 22 21.14 -6.38 8.90
C TYR A 22 20.38 -6.74 10.18
N ALA A 23 21.04 -7.26 11.20
CA ALA A 23 20.41 -7.57 12.49
C ALA A 23 19.85 -6.30 13.15
N ILE A 24 20.57 -5.19 13.15
CA ILE A 24 20.11 -3.89 13.66
C ILE A 24 18.87 -3.43 12.88
N SER A 25 18.87 -3.56 11.56
CA SER A 25 17.73 -3.18 10.71
C SER A 25 16.46 -4.01 10.97
N GLN A 26 16.59 -5.21 11.54
CA GLN A 26 15.45 -6.05 11.90
C GLN A 26 14.99 -5.87 13.36
N THR A 27 15.73 -5.12 14.16
CA THR A 27 15.48 -4.94 15.60
C THR A 27 15.40 -3.45 15.95
N MET A 28 16.41 -2.90 16.63
CA MET A 28 16.44 -1.53 17.16
C MET A 28 16.31 -0.45 16.07
N GLY A 29 16.85 -0.70 14.87
CA GLY A 29 16.82 0.22 13.73
C GLY A 29 15.64 0.02 12.78
N TYR A 30 14.76 -0.94 13.06
CA TYR A 30 13.70 -1.35 12.13
C TYR A 30 12.90 -0.16 11.58
N ARG A 31 12.44 0.71 12.46
CA ARG A 31 11.64 1.87 12.09
C ARG A 31 12.39 2.83 11.16
N THR A 32 13.63 3.18 11.51
CA THR A 32 14.44 4.12 10.72
C THR A 32 14.76 3.56 9.34
N PHE A 33 15.16 2.28 9.24
CA PHE A 33 15.43 1.64 7.96
C PHE A 33 14.16 1.53 7.09
N LEU A 34 13.01 1.26 7.71
CA LEU A 34 11.71 1.21 7.03
C LEU A 34 11.31 2.60 6.50
N GLU A 35 11.44 3.65 7.31
CA GLU A 35 11.11 5.02 6.91
C GLU A 35 11.97 5.48 5.72
N ILE A 36 13.29 5.23 5.77
CA ILE A 36 14.18 5.56 4.65
C ILE A 36 13.82 4.74 3.40
N GLN A 37 13.56 3.44 3.55
CA GLN A 37 13.16 2.60 2.42
C GLN A 37 11.83 3.06 1.82
N ASN A 38 10.84 3.44 2.65
CA ASN A 38 9.58 3.97 2.18
C ASN A 38 9.76 5.27 1.38
N MET A 39 10.66 6.17 1.80
CA MET A 39 11.00 7.37 1.02
C MET A 39 11.60 7.01 -0.35
N VAL A 40 12.47 6.00 -0.41
CA VAL A 40 13.02 5.49 -1.66
C VAL A 40 11.91 4.89 -2.53
N ASP A 41 11.06 4.04 -1.96
CA ASP A 41 9.95 3.41 -2.69
C ASP A 41 8.96 4.46 -3.23
N ASP A 42 8.63 5.49 -2.44
CA ASP A 42 7.74 6.58 -2.86
C ASP A 42 8.32 7.38 -4.03
N SER A 43 9.64 7.59 -4.04
CA SER A 43 10.32 8.28 -5.15
C SER A 43 10.16 7.54 -6.48
N HIS A 44 10.03 6.21 -6.45
CA HIS A 44 9.79 5.41 -7.65
C HIS A 44 8.45 5.75 -8.33
N PHE A 45 7.42 6.07 -7.55
CA PHE A 45 6.12 6.50 -8.10
C PHE A 45 6.21 7.87 -8.78
N ILE A 46 7.02 8.80 -8.23
CA ILE A 46 7.21 10.14 -8.81
C ILE A 46 7.92 10.04 -10.16
N VAL A 47 8.95 9.20 -10.25
CA VAL A 47 9.77 9.05 -11.47
C VAL A 47 9.07 8.19 -12.52
N ARG A 48 8.24 7.23 -12.10
CA ARG A 48 7.50 6.36 -13.02
C ARG A 48 6.26 7.06 -13.54
N ASP A 49 6.37 7.77 -14.63
CA ASP A 49 5.23 8.34 -15.34
C ASP A 49 4.55 7.27 -16.22
N LYS A 50 3.76 6.39 -15.59
CA LYS A 50 2.92 5.43 -16.32
C LYS A 50 1.46 5.78 -16.09
N PRO A 51 0.70 6.10 -17.12
CA PRO A 51 -0.75 6.15 -17.02
C PRO A 51 -1.27 4.76 -16.66
N ALA A 52 -2.23 4.67 -15.74
CA ALA A 52 -2.91 3.41 -15.47
C ALA A 52 -3.67 2.97 -16.72
N SER A 53 -3.47 1.72 -17.14
CA SER A 53 -4.00 1.22 -18.43
C SER A 53 -5.52 1.02 -18.41
N HIS A 54 -6.12 0.79 -17.25
CA HIS A 54 -7.56 0.50 -17.09
C HIS A 54 -8.38 1.67 -16.52
N THR A 55 -7.85 2.89 -16.54
CA THR A 55 -8.59 4.09 -16.12
C THR A 55 -9.91 4.28 -16.87
N GLY A 56 -9.96 3.86 -18.11
CA GLY A 56 -11.18 3.88 -18.92
C GLY A 56 -12.31 2.94 -18.47
N GLY A 57 -12.04 2.01 -17.53
CA GLY A 57 -13.04 1.06 -16.98
C GLY A 57 -13.78 1.58 -15.75
N ILE A 58 -13.35 2.70 -15.17
CA ILE A 58 -13.89 3.28 -13.96
C ILE A 58 -14.34 4.73 -14.21
N VAL A 59 -15.53 5.07 -13.71
CA VAL A 59 -16.06 6.43 -13.69
C VAL A 59 -16.40 6.81 -12.25
N ILE A 60 -15.95 7.96 -11.81
CA ILE A 60 -16.24 8.48 -10.47
C ILE A 60 -17.31 9.56 -10.59
N ILE A 61 -18.42 9.40 -9.87
CA ILE A 61 -19.42 10.46 -9.64
C ILE A 61 -19.03 11.10 -8.33
N ASP A 62 -18.53 12.32 -8.42
CA ASP A 62 -17.82 13.01 -7.35
C ASP A 62 -18.72 13.98 -6.62
N ILE A 63 -18.86 13.77 -5.32
CA ILE A 63 -19.44 14.72 -4.39
C ILE A 63 -18.36 15.77 -4.09
N ASP A 64 -18.18 16.68 -5.03
CA ASP A 64 -17.18 17.73 -5.00
C ASP A 64 -17.69 19.01 -4.27
N ASP A 65 -16.80 19.96 -4.05
CA ASP A 65 -17.16 21.24 -3.42
C ASP A 65 -18.21 22.02 -4.24
N TYR A 66 -18.21 21.89 -5.57
CA TYR A 66 -19.24 22.46 -6.43
C TYR A 66 -20.62 21.88 -6.10
N SER A 67 -20.73 20.57 -5.97
CA SER A 67 -21.99 19.89 -5.63
C SER A 67 -22.51 20.28 -4.25
N ILE A 68 -21.60 20.39 -3.26
CA ILE A 68 -21.98 20.83 -1.90
C ILE A 68 -22.47 22.28 -1.89
N ASN A 69 -21.80 23.16 -2.63
CA ASN A 69 -22.22 24.55 -2.71
C ASN A 69 -23.60 24.75 -3.41
N HIS A 70 -23.92 23.87 -4.38
CA HIS A 70 -25.18 23.98 -5.13
C HIS A 70 -26.35 23.23 -4.48
N LEU A 71 -26.11 22.11 -3.80
CA LEU A 71 -27.15 21.28 -3.19
C LEU A 71 -27.28 21.54 -1.68
N GLY A 72 -26.41 22.35 -1.10
CA GLY A 72 -26.36 22.64 0.32
C GLY A 72 -25.61 21.62 1.14
N ASN A 73 -25.68 21.72 2.47
CA ASN A 73 -24.96 20.85 3.38
C ASN A 73 -25.28 19.39 3.14
N PHE A 74 -24.25 18.58 2.88
CA PHE A 74 -24.32 17.16 2.56
C PHE A 74 -25.16 16.34 3.56
N LYS A 75 -25.10 16.65 4.84
CA LYS A 75 -25.89 15.98 5.90
C LYS A 75 -27.40 16.07 5.69
N HIS A 76 -27.87 17.07 4.93
CA HIS A 76 -29.28 17.32 4.67
C HIS A 76 -29.72 16.92 3.26
N TRP A 77 -28.82 16.30 2.48
CA TRP A 77 -29.21 15.89 1.13
C TRP A 77 -30.30 14.83 1.17
N PRO A 78 -31.39 15.03 0.41
CA PRO A 78 -32.40 14.00 0.24
C PRO A 78 -31.80 12.73 -0.38
N ARG A 79 -32.07 11.58 0.20
CA ARG A 79 -31.55 10.28 -0.32
C ARG A 79 -32.04 9.96 -1.74
N ARG A 80 -33.15 10.58 -2.17
CA ARG A 80 -33.61 10.53 -3.56
C ARG A 80 -32.56 11.03 -4.57
N HIS A 81 -31.62 11.90 -4.18
CA HIS A 81 -30.53 12.29 -5.06
C HIS A 81 -29.64 11.11 -5.41
N PHE A 82 -29.30 10.28 -4.44
CA PHE A 82 -28.56 9.05 -4.68
C PHE A 82 -29.39 8.04 -5.49
N ALA A 83 -30.68 7.93 -5.22
CA ALA A 83 -31.60 7.10 -5.99
C ALA A 83 -31.59 7.47 -7.49
N GLN A 84 -31.65 8.77 -7.77
CA GLN A 84 -31.64 9.30 -9.15
C GLN A 84 -30.30 8.99 -9.84
N VAL A 85 -29.16 9.25 -9.16
CA VAL A 85 -27.82 9.01 -9.71
C VAL A 85 -27.60 7.52 -9.97
N ILE A 86 -28.03 6.63 -9.06
CA ILE A 86 -27.97 5.17 -9.25
C ILE A 86 -28.80 4.75 -10.45
N SER A 87 -30.03 5.28 -10.59
CA SER A 87 -30.89 4.99 -11.73
C SER A 87 -30.30 5.45 -13.06
N LEU A 88 -29.70 6.64 -13.08
CA LEU A 88 -29.01 7.15 -14.29
C LEU A 88 -27.79 6.30 -14.67
N ALA A 89 -26.97 5.91 -13.69
CA ALA A 89 -25.83 5.03 -13.93
C ALA A 89 -26.27 3.65 -14.45
N ARG A 90 -27.31 3.06 -13.84
CA ARG A 90 -27.90 1.79 -14.29
C ARG A 90 -28.40 1.89 -15.74
N ASN A 91 -29.22 2.92 -16.02
CA ASN A 91 -29.81 3.11 -17.36
C ASN A 91 -28.73 3.35 -18.42
N GLY A 92 -27.60 3.94 -18.03
CA GLY A 92 -26.40 4.10 -18.86
C GLY A 92 -25.59 2.82 -19.03
N GLY A 93 -26.01 1.69 -18.46
CA GLY A 93 -25.35 0.39 -18.61
C GLY A 93 -24.15 0.18 -17.69
N ALA A 94 -24.11 0.81 -16.51
CA ALA A 94 -23.07 0.56 -15.52
C ALA A 94 -23.01 -0.94 -15.17
N ARG A 95 -21.82 -1.51 -15.20
CA ARG A 95 -21.59 -2.92 -14.85
C ARG A 95 -21.69 -3.17 -13.36
N ILE A 96 -21.11 -2.27 -12.55
CA ILE A 96 -21.19 -2.22 -11.10
C ILE A 96 -21.34 -0.77 -10.69
N ILE A 97 -22.14 -0.53 -9.64
CA ILE A 97 -22.27 0.77 -8.98
C ILE A 97 -21.79 0.59 -7.55
N PHE A 98 -20.74 1.30 -7.16
CA PHE A 98 -20.23 1.31 -5.80
C PHE A 98 -20.58 2.62 -5.11
N LEU A 99 -21.24 2.52 -3.96
CA LEU A 99 -21.56 3.69 -3.13
C LEU A 99 -20.57 3.78 -1.95
N ASP A 100 -19.64 4.71 -2.07
CA ASP A 100 -18.64 5.06 -1.04
C ASP A 100 -19.20 6.16 -0.10
N VAL A 101 -20.47 5.98 0.28
CA VAL A 101 -21.18 6.87 1.21
C VAL A 101 -22.01 6.00 2.14
N ILE A 102 -21.78 6.14 3.44
CA ILE A 102 -22.49 5.35 4.43
C ILE A 102 -23.72 6.12 4.92
N LEU A 103 -24.86 5.74 4.41
CA LEU A 103 -26.16 6.29 4.76
C LEU A 103 -26.72 5.50 5.95
N MET A 104 -26.46 5.99 7.16
CA MET A 104 -26.93 5.38 8.42
C MET A 104 -28.45 5.56 8.62
N GLU A 105 -28.98 4.96 9.69
CA GLU A 105 -30.38 5.13 10.08
C GLU A 105 -30.80 6.61 10.12
N GLY A 106 -32.03 6.89 9.77
CA GLY A 106 -32.58 8.25 9.66
C GLY A 106 -33.03 8.60 8.24
N GLY A 107 -33.20 9.89 7.97
CA GLY A 107 -33.73 10.39 6.71
C GLY A 107 -35.27 10.33 6.63
N LYS A 108 -35.83 10.84 5.53
CA LYS A 108 -37.28 10.83 5.28
C LYS A 108 -37.67 9.46 4.71
N ILE A 109 -38.75 8.85 5.19
CA ILE A 109 -39.22 7.51 4.78
C ILE A 109 -39.35 7.40 3.26
N GLY A 110 -39.99 8.38 2.59
CA GLY A 110 -40.17 8.33 1.14
C GLY A 110 -38.86 8.45 0.35
N ASP A 111 -37.84 9.15 0.90
CA ASP A 111 -36.52 9.24 0.27
C ASP A 111 -35.71 7.96 0.47
N ASN A 112 -35.88 7.31 1.65
CA ASN A 112 -35.27 5.99 1.91
C ASN A 112 -35.86 4.94 0.97
N GLN A 113 -37.17 4.91 0.82
CA GLN A 113 -37.85 3.95 -0.07
C GLN A 113 -37.42 4.14 -1.52
N ALA A 114 -37.37 5.38 -2.01
CA ALA A 114 -36.90 5.69 -3.36
C ALA A 114 -35.46 5.18 -3.61
N LEU A 115 -34.58 5.32 -2.59
CA LEU A 115 -33.21 4.81 -2.70
C LEU A 115 -33.18 3.29 -2.73
N VAL A 116 -33.90 2.63 -1.81
CA VAL A 116 -34.01 1.15 -1.74
C VAL A 116 -34.52 0.58 -3.06
N ASP A 117 -35.61 1.16 -3.60
CA ASP A 117 -36.19 0.75 -4.88
C ASP A 117 -35.19 0.89 -6.04
N SER A 118 -34.44 2.02 -6.06
CA SER A 118 -33.41 2.22 -7.09
C SER A 118 -32.26 1.24 -6.99
N VAL A 119 -31.83 0.91 -5.78
CA VAL A 119 -30.77 -0.08 -5.54
C VAL A 119 -31.22 -1.48 -5.92
N ALA A 120 -32.42 -1.88 -5.49
CA ALA A 120 -33.02 -3.17 -5.84
C ALA A 120 -33.20 -3.32 -7.35
N CYS A 121 -33.78 -2.27 -7.99
CA CYS A 121 -33.93 -2.22 -9.44
C CYS A 121 -32.61 -2.29 -10.20
N ALA A 122 -31.56 -1.66 -9.70
CA ALA A 122 -30.23 -1.70 -10.33
C ALA A 122 -29.64 -3.12 -10.27
N GLY A 123 -29.79 -3.81 -9.16
CA GLY A 123 -29.35 -5.20 -8.99
C GLY A 123 -27.83 -5.44 -9.04
N ASN A 124 -27.05 -4.35 -9.13
CA ASN A 124 -25.59 -4.37 -9.26
C ASN A 124 -24.90 -3.38 -8.33
N VAL A 125 -25.60 -2.89 -7.30
CA VAL A 125 -25.06 -1.92 -6.34
C VAL A 125 -24.31 -2.64 -5.22
N ILE A 126 -23.08 -2.17 -4.96
CA ILE A 126 -22.29 -2.55 -3.80
C ILE A 126 -22.28 -1.37 -2.84
N SER A 127 -22.65 -1.58 -1.59
CA SER A 127 -22.65 -0.55 -0.57
C SER A 127 -21.41 -0.61 0.28
N GLY A 128 -20.80 0.56 0.51
CA GLY A 128 -19.69 0.75 1.43
C GLY A 128 -20.14 0.66 2.89
N TYR A 129 -19.25 0.17 3.74
CA TYR A 129 -19.35 0.23 5.20
C TYR A 129 -17.96 0.36 5.80
N TYR A 130 -17.84 0.70 7.08
CA TYR A 130 -16.53 0.75 7.71
C TYR A 130 -16.50 0.06 9.07
N PHE A 131 -15.30 -0.36 9.45
CA PHE A 131 -15.00 -0.91 10.75
C PHE A 131 -14.40 0.15 11.68
N ASN A 132 -14.80 0.14 12.94
CA ASN A 132 -14.03 0.77 14.00
C ASN A 132 -12.87 -0.15 14.38
N LEU A 133 -11.66 0.34 14.13
CA LEU A 133 -10.40 -0.36 14.43
C LEU A 133 -9.81 0.26 15.71
N ASP A 134 -10.45 0.05 16.86
CA ASP A 134 -9.87 0.48 18.13
C ASP A 134 -8.95 -0.62 18.66
N TYR A 135 -7.64 -0.39 18.55
CA TYR A 135 -6.60 -1.35 18.97
C TYR A 135 -6.54 -1.56 20.50
N GLN A 136 -7.33 -0.84 21.30
CA GLN A 136 -7.31 -0.91 22.76
C GLN A 136 -8.42 -1.80 23.34
N SER A 137 -9.52 -1.96 22.64
CA SER A 137 -10.63 -2.81 23.08
C SER A 137 -10.45 -4.24 22.57
N ARG A 138 -10.67 -5.21 23.45
CA ARG A 138 -10.58 -6.66 23.12
C ARG A 138 -11.96 -7.32 22.93
N ARG A 139 -13.03 -6.54 22.92
CA ARG A 139 -14.40 -7.08 22.84
C ARG A 139 -15.03 -6.77 21.50
N GLU A 140 -15.10 -7.77 20.66
CA GLU A 140 -15.91 -7.72 19.44
C GLU A 140 -17.39 -7.63 19.80
N ARG A 141 -18.12 -6.65 19.25
CA ARG A 141 -19.56 -6.61 19.37
C ARG A 141 -20.17 -7.64 18.41
N PRO A 142 -21.16 -8.43 18.84
CA PRO A 142 -21.79 -9.39 17.94
C PRO A 142 -22.48 -8.63 16.79
N LEU A 143 -22.38 -9.19 15.60
CA LEU A 143 -23.16 -8.72 14.45
C LEU A 143 -24.62 -9.00 14.73
N ASP A 144 -25.49 -8.03 14.44
CA ASP A 144 -26.92 -8.24 14.51
C ASP A 144 -27.29 -9.43 13.59
N PRO A 145 -28.02 -10.44 14.11
CA PRO A 145 -28.43 -11.63 13.35
C PRO A 145 -29.10 -11.32 12.01
N VAL A 146 -29.79 -10.18 11.91
CA VAL A 146 -30.44 -9.70 10.69
C VAL A 146 -29.45 -9.55 9.52
N TYR A 147 -28.20 -9.22 9.78
CA TYR A 147 -27.18 -9.07 8.72
C TYR A 147 -26.44 -10.37 8.41
N ASN A 148 -26.70 -11.47 9.17
CA ASN A 148 -25.98 -12.72 9.00
C ASN A 148 -26.14 -13.31 7.59
N GLU A 149 -27.32 -13.22 7.00
CA GLU A 149 -27.60 -13.74 5.66
C GLU A 149 -26.79 -12.99 4.59
N LYS A 150 -26.68 -11.65 4.72
CA LYS A 150 -25.95 -10.80 3.77
C LYS A 150 -24.45 -11.04 3.77
N PHE A 151 -23.92 -11.50 4.90
CA PHE A 151 -22.52 -11.89 5.04
C PHE A 151 -22.29 -13.40 4.95
N SER A 152 -23.32 -14.20 4.59
CA SER A 152 -23.19 -15.66 4.52
C SER A 152 -22.13 -16.12 3.53
N ASP A 153 -22.05 -15.46 2.39
CA ASP A 153 -21.07 -15.77 1.34
C ASP A 153 -19.63 -15.37 1.67
N THR A 154 -19.42 -14.68 2.81
CA THR A 154 -18.11 -14.17 3.22
C THR A 154 -17.49 -14.96 4.39
N TRP A 155 -18.04 -16.16 4.68
CA TRP A 155 -17.61 -16.95 5.83
C TRP A 155 -16.31 -17.69 5.60
N PHE A 156 -15.25 -17.23 6.26
CA PHE A 156 -14.08 -18.06 6.53
C PHE A 156 -13.90 -18.19 8.04
N ASN A 157 -13.78 -19.44 8.50
CA ASN A 157 -13.34 -19.68 9.86
C ASN A 157 -11.85 -19.29 9.97
N THR A 158 -11.56 -18.18 10.64
CA THR A 158 -10.19 -17.67 10.83
C THR A 158 -9.29 -18.64 11.58
N GLN A 159 -9.83 -19.63 12.29
CA GLN A 159 -9.05 -20.66 12.99
C GLN A 159 -8.23 -21.57 12.06
N ARG A 160 -8.55 -21.61 10.76
CA ARG A 160 -7.78 -22.37 9.75
C ARG A 160 -6.45 -21.69 9.36
N PHE A 161 -6.22 -20.45 9.80
CA PHE A 161 -5.11 -19.61 9.31
C PHE A 161 -4.15 -19.20 10.42
N GLU A 162 -3.63 -20.17 11.19
CA GLU A 162 -2.76 -19.94 12.36
C GLU A 162 -1.50 -19.09 12.09
N LYS A 163 -1.07 -18.98 10.82
CA LYS A 163 0.12 -18.21 10.42
C LYS A 163 -0.19 -16.82 9.83
N ILE A 164 -1.46 -16.39 9.84
CA ILE A 164 -1.89 -15.12 9.25
C ILE A 164 -2.42 -14.22 10.36
N GLU A 165 -1.87 -13.03 10.47
CA GLU A 165 -2.22 -12.03 11.47
C GLU A 165 -3.26 -11.05 10.88
N PHE A 166 -4.51 -11.49 10.77
CA PHE A 166 -5.58 -10.60 10.29
C PHE A 166 -5.80 -9.41 11.23
N ILE A 167 -6.07 -8.26 10.64
CA ILE A 167 -6.60 -7.13 11.39
C ILE A 167 -7.97 -7.51 11.90
N ARG A 168 -8.20 -7.29 13.19
CA ARG A 168 -9.47 -7.54 13.85
C ARG A 168 -10.21 -6.22 14.06
N ALA A 169 -11.48 -6.22 13.71
CA ALA A 169 -12.37 -5.11 13.99
C ALA A 169 -13.24 -5.42 15.22
N GLU A 170 -13.57 -4.38 15.96
CA GLU A 170 -14.40 -4.47 17.15
C GLU A 170 -15.87 -4.19 16.90
N ASN A 171 -16.10 -3.28 15.97
CA ASN A 171 -17.43 -2.82 15.61
C ASN A 171 -17.53 -2.53 14.12
N ILE A 172 -18.73 -2.63 13.59
CA ILE A 172 -19.06 -2.38 12.21
C ILE A 172 -20.11 -1.26 12.13
N THR A 173 -19.92 -0.32 11.23
CA THR A 173 -20.90 0.70 10.91
C THR A 173 -21.43 0.45 9.50
N LEU A 174 -22.68 0.00 9.45
CA LEU A 174 -23.42 -0.36 8.24
C LEU A 174 -24.34 0.77 7.78
N PRO A 175 -24.70 0.82 6.51
CA PRO A 175 -25.87 1.56 6.04
C PRO A 175 -27.14 1.08 6.75
N PHE A 176 -28.22 1.87 6.64
CA PHE A 176 -29.52 1.44 7.20
C PHE A 176 -29.97 0.09 6.59
N ARG A 177 -30.79 -0.63 7.35
CA ARG A 177 -31.10 -2.03 7.12
C ARG A 177 -31.57 -2.34 5.69
N GLU A 178 -32.58 -1.64 5.21
CA GLU A 178 -33.21 -1.89 3.91
C GLU A 178 -32.22 -1.64 2.75
N MET A 179 -31.28 -0.69 2.94
CA MET A 179 -30.20 -0.46 1.99
C MET A 179 -29.24 -1.65 1.94
N VAL A 180 -28.89 -2.23 3.09
CA VAL A 180 -28.05 -3.44 3.16
C VAL A 180 -28.75 -4.62 2.48
N GLU A 181 -30.05 -4.83 2.75
CA GLU A 181 -30.84 -5.92 2.19
C GLU A 181 -30.98 -5.80 0.66
N SER A 182 -31.19 -4.60 0.13
CA SER A 182 -31.35 -4.34 -1.31
C SER A 182 -30.04 -4.36 -2.10
N SER A 183 -28.89 -4.13 -1.45
CA SER A 183 -27.60 -4.10 -2.11
C SER A 183 -27.19 -5.47 -2.62
N LYS A 184 -26.54 -5.54 -3.78
CA LYS A 184 -25.99 -6.79 -4.35
C LYS A 184 -24.88 -7.37 -3.48
N GLY A 185 -24.07 -6.51 -2.87
CA GLY A 185 -22.97 -6.87 -2.00
C GLY A 185 -22.54 -5.73 -1.09
N LEU A 186 -21.69 -6.07 -0.14
CA LEU A 186 -21.12 -5.10 0.82
C LEU A 186 -19.60 -5.19 0.79
N GLY A 187 -18.92 -4.05 0.88
CA GLY A 187 -17.47 -4.01 0.96
C GLY A 187 -17.00 -2.92 1.92
N PHE A 188 -16.02 -3.24 2.78
CA PHE A 188 -15.53 -2.21 3.70
C PHE A 188 -14.65 -1.19 2.98
N THR A 189 -14.69 0.05 3.48
CA THR A 189 -13.98 1.20 2.92
C THR A 189 -12.76 1.62 3.75
N ASN A 190 -12.39 0.85 4.76
CA ASN A 190 -11.22 1.15 5.58
C ASN A 190 -9.93 1.09 4.76
N TYR A 191 -9.08 2.07 4.98
CA TYR A 191 -7.65 2.03 4.67
C TYR A 191 -6.87 2.30 5.95
N ILE A 192 -5.70 1.71 6.05
CA ILE A 192 -4.83 1.83 7.21
C ILE A 192 -3.53 2.44 6.71
N PRO A 193 -3.28 3.72 7.00
CA PRO A 193 -2.04 4.37 6.61
C PRO A 193 -0.85 3.77 7.35
N ASP A 194 0.32 3.85 6.75
CA ASP A 194 1.58 3.61 7.42
C ASP A 194 1.81 4.63 8.56
N PRO A 195 2.77 4.41 9.48
CA PRO A 195 3.03 5.32 10.60
C PRO A 195 3.35 6.78 10.20
N ASP A 196 3.78 7.01 8.95
CA ASP A 196 4.00 8.33 8.36
C ASP A 196 2.74 8.99 7.77
N GLY A 197 1.59 8.31 7.89
CA GLY A 197 0.29 8.77 7.40
C GLY A 197 0.05 8.55 5.91
N ILE A 198 0.94 7.83 5.21
CA ILE A 198 0.82 7.56 3.77
C ILE A 198 0.10 6.21 3.54
N VAL A 199 -0.88 6.20 2.64
CA VAL A 199 -1.62 4.99 2.25
C VAL A 199 -0.89 4.32 1.08
N ARG A 200 -0.05 3.31 1.37
CA ARG A 200 0.67 2.52 0.35
C ARG A 200 0.00 1.19 0.03
N HIS A 201 -0.89 0.76 0.88
CA HIS A 201 -1.56 -0.54 0.80
C HIS A 201 -2.95 -0.50 1.42
N ILE A 202 -3.77 -1.49 1.10
CA ILE A 202 -5.07 -1.70 1.74
C ILE A 202 -5.19 -3.14 2.23
N PRO A 203 -5.92 -3.38 3.32
CA PRO A 203 -6.29 -4.73 3.70
C PRO A 203 -7.27 -5.31 2.67
N LEU A 204 -7.02 -6.52 2.19
CA LEU A 204 -8.00 -7.24 1.37
C LEU A 204 -9.16 -7.77 2.22
N TYR A 205 -8.84 -8.12 3.47
CA TYR A 205 -9.78 -8.66 4.46
C TYR A 205 -9.58 -8.02 5.81
N ILE A 206 -10.67 -7.88 6.55
CA ILE A 206 -10.68 -7.57 7.98
C ILE A 206 -11.46 -8.68 8.68
N SER A 207 -10.94 -9.17 9.80
CA SER A 207 -11.60 -10.17 10.64
C SER A 207 -12.57 -9.50 11.59
N TYR A 208 -13.82 -9.96 11.56
CA TYR A 208 -14.87 -9.53 12.48
C TYR A 208 -15.77 -10.72 12.86
N ASN A 209 -15.99 -10.95 14.14
CA ASN A 209 -16.76 -12.10 14.65
C ASN A 209 -16.31 -13.45 14.04
N ARG A 210 -14.97 -13.67 13.96
CA ARG A 210 -14.34 -14.86 13.36
C ARG A 210 -14.64 -15.06 11.87
N ARG A 211 -15.09 -14.02 11.18
CA ARG A 211 -15.33 -13.99 9.74
C ARG A 211 -14.34 -13.08 9.06
N LEU A 212 -13.98 -13.39 7.84
CA LEU A 212 -13.20 -12.50 7.00
C LEU A 212 -14.16 -11.76 6.07
N LEU A 213 -14.17 -10.46 6.15
CA LEU A 213 -15.00 -9.61 5.33
C LEU A 213 -14.12 -8.90 4.29
N PRO A 214 -14.55 -8.83 3.01
CA PRO A 214 -13.75 -8.28 1.92
C PRO A 214 -13.80 -6.76 1.88
N SER A 215 -12.69 -6.15 1.41
CA SER A 215 -12.68 -4.73 1.05
C SER A 215 -13.61 -4.43 -0.13
N ALA A 216 -14.02 -3.17 -0.26
CA ALA A 216 -14.86 -2.72 -1.36
C ALA A 216 -14.25 -3.05 -2.73
N ALA A 217 -12.96 -2.80 -2.91
CA ALA A 217 -12.25 -3.11 -4.15
C ALA A 217 -12.26 -4.61 -4.47
N LEU A 218 -12.01 -5.46 -3.47
CA LEU A 218 -12.07 -6.91 -3.64
C LEU A 218 -13.48 -7.38 -3.95
N GLN A 219 -14.50 -6.87 -3.26
CA GLN A 219 -15.90 -7.21 -3.49
C GLN A 219 -16.34 -6.85 -4.91
N MET A 220 -16.01 -5.64 -5.39
CA MET A 220 -16.27 -5.24 -6.77
C MET A 220 -15.58 -6.17 -7.77
N TRP A 221 -14.31 -6.49 -7.54
CA TRP A 221 -13.54 -7.36 -8.43
C TRP A 221 -14.11 -8.78 -8.50
N LEU A 222 -14.49 -9.37 -7.36
CA LEU A 222 -15.13 -10.69 -7.30
C LEU A 222 -16.45 -10.72 -8.06
N GLN A 223 -17.29 -9.70 -7.88
CA GLN A 223 -18.56 -9.56 -8.61
C GLN A 223 -18.35 -9.45 -10.13
N MET A 224 -17.37 -8.66 -10.56
CA MET A 224 -17.02 -8.55 -11.99
C MET A 224 -16.56 -9.87 -12.60
N LYS A 225 -15.94 -10.74 -11.79
CA LYS A 225 -15.46 -12.06 -12.23
C LYS A 225 -16.49 -13.18 -12.04
N GLY A 226 -17.65 -12.91 -11.44
CA GLY A 226 -18.63 -13.94 -11.07
C GLY A 226 -18.07 -14.94 -10.07
N MET A 227 -17.14 -14.53 -9.22
CA MET A 227 -16.49 -15.38 -8.23
C MET A 227 -17.14 -15.22 -6.86
N HIS A 228 -17.27 -16.33 -6.14
CA HIS A 228 -17.66 -16.33 -4.72
C HIS A 228 -16.42 -16.27 -3.83
N PHE A 229 -16.53 -15.52 -2.74
CA PHE A 229 -15.44 -15.38 -1.77
C PHE A 229 -15.07 -16.70 -1.08
N THR A 230 -16.01 -17.65 -1.02
CA THR A 230 -15.82 -18.97 -0.38
C THR A 230 -14.74 -19.84 -1.02
N ASN A 231 -14.36 -19.58 -2.26
CA ASN A 231 -13.38 -20.36 -3.04
C ASN A 231 -11.97 -19.78 -3.02
N VAL A 232 -11.63 -19.00 -1.98
CA VAL A 232 -10.32 -18.35 -1.85
C VAL A 232 -9.37 -19.19 -1.02
N VAL A 233 -8.14 -19.35 -1.50
CA VAL A 233 -7.04 -19.94 -0.73
C VAL A 233 -6.15 -18.82 -0.23
N ILE A 234 -6.12 -18.60 1.09
CA ILE A 234 -5.35 -17.54 1.72
C ILE A 234 -4.04 -18.13 2.29
N SER A 235 -2.93 -17.45 2.05
CA SER A 235 -1.60 -17.81 2.54
C SER A 235 -0.87 -16.57 3.07
N PRO A 236 0.22 -16.71 3.85
CA PRO A 236 1.01 -15.57 4.33
C PRO A 236 1.67 -14.72 3.23
N LYS A 237 1.72 -15.25 2.00
CA LYS A 237 2.33 -14.56 0.84
C LYS A 237 1.30 -13.96 -0.11
N GLY A 238 0.01 -14.23 0.11
CA GLY A 238 -1.07 -13.74 -0.74
C GLY A 238 -2.26 -14.68 -0.79
N SER A 239 -3.24 -14.28 -1.58
CA SER A 239 -4.51 -15.00 -1.73
C SER A 239 -4.70 -15.42 -3.18
N ARG A 240 -5.20 -16.64 -3.39
CA ARG A 240 -5.50 -17.20 -4.70
C ARG A 240 -7.00 -17.24 -4.93
N PHE A 241 -7.42 -16.62 -6.00
CA PHE A 241 -8.81 -16.56 -6.50
C PHE A 241 -8.85 -17.25 -7.86
N GLY A 242 -9.23 -18.52 -7.89
CA GLY A 242 -9.11 -19.33 -9.10
C GLY A 242 -7.64 -19.34 -9.59
N GLU A 243 -7.41 -18.87 -10.81
CA GLU A 243 -6.07 -18.78 -11.39
C GLU A 243 -5.29 -17.52 -10.98
N THR A 244 -5.97 -16.52 -10.41
CA THR A 244 -5.32 -15.26 -10.05
C THR A 244 -4.73 -15.32 -8.65
N PHE A 245 -3.42 -15.10 -8.54
CA PHE A 245 -2.74 -14.91 -7.26
C PHE A 245 -2.57 -13.43 -6.99
N VAL A 246 -3.09 -12.96 -5.85
CA VAL A 246 -2.94 -11.58 -5.36
C VAL A 246 -1.91 -11.59 -4.24
N PRO A 247 -0.71 -11.04 -4.44
CA PRO A 247 0.30 -11.00 -3.40
C PRO A 247 -0.09 -10.03 -2.30
N THR A 248 0.11 -10.45 -1.04
CA THR A 248 -0.11 -9.64 0.15
C THR A 248 1.01 -9.89 1.15
N ASP A 249 1.10 -9.04 2.16
CA ASP A 249 1.91 -9.32 3.33
C ASP A 249 1.22 -10.30 4.31
N LYS A 250 1.85 -10.56 5.45
CA LYS A 250 1.34 -11.47 6.49
C LYS A 250 0.03 -10.98 7.16
N HIS A 251 -0.32 -9.72 7.00
CA HIS A 251 -1.57 -9.11 7.48
C HIS A 251 -2.63 -9.00 6.40
N CYS A 252 -2.39 -9.60 5.23
CA CYS A 252 -3.25 -9.54 4.05
C CYS A 252 -3.41 -8.13 3.45
N PHE A 253 -2.40 -7.29 3.56
CA PHE A 253 -2.36 -6.03 2.84
C PHE A 253 -1.84 -6.20 1.42
N MET A 254 -2.59 -5.68 0.46
CA MET A 254 -2.19 -5.56 -0.94
C MET A 254 -1.60 -4.16 -1.17
N ARG A 255 -0.38 -4.08 -1.72
CA ARG A 255 0.21 -2.79 -2.14
C ARG A 255 -0.54 -2.23 -3.33
N LEU A 256 -0.78 -0.91 -3.29
CA LEU A 256 -1.50 -0.20 -4.33
C LEU A 256 -0.53 0.31 -5.40
N ASN A 257 -0.87 0.05 -6.64
CA ASN A 257 -0.10 0.50 -7.79
C ASN A 257 -0.70 1.81 -8.33
N TYR A 258 -0.39 2.91 -7.66
CA TYR A 258 -0.88 4.23 -8.04
C TYR A 258 -0.32 4.69 -9.38
N SER A 259 -1.15 5.35 -10.16
CA SER A 259 -0.72 6.20 -11.28
C SER A 259 -0.80 7.65 -10.85
N LEU A 260 0.29 8.39 -11.00
CA LEU A 260 0.37 9.80 -10.60
C LEU A 260 0.24 10.75 -11.79
N SER A 261 0.18 10.23 -13.02
CA SER A 261 0.06 11.05 -14.24
C SER A 261 -1.36 11.54 -14.45
N GLY A 262 -1.62 12.81 -14.16
CA GLY A 262 -2.84 13.52 -14.50
C GLY A 262 -4.13 13.02 -13.84
N GLN A 263 -5.29 13.28 -14.46
CA GLN A 263 -6.57 12.71 -14.03
C GLN A 263 -6.60 11.23 -14.37
N THR A 264 -6.36 10.41 -13.36
CA THR A 264 -6.26 8.96 -13.52
C THR A 264 -7.61 8.32 -13.89
N TYR A 265 -8.73 8.85 -13.38
CA TYR A 265 -10.07 8.34 -13.61
C TYR A 265 -10.99 9.43 -14.17
N ARG A 266 -11.92 9.02 -15.07
CA ARG A 266 -12.97 9.93 -15.52
C ARG A 266 -13.84 10.30 -14.33
N THR A 267 -13.81 11.58 -13.95
CA THR A 267 -14.55 12.12 -12.81
C THR A 267 -15.63 13.08 -13.32
N ILE A 268 -16.84 12.93 -12.83
CA ILE A 268 -17.99 13.79 -13.14
C ILE A 268 -18.62 14.29 -11.87
N SER A 269 -19.01 15.55 -11.83
CA SER A 269 -19.59 16.19 -10.64
C SER A 269 -21.01 15.68 -10.38
N PHE A 270 -21.36 15.46 -9.11
CA PHE A 270 -22.63 14.91 -8.67
C PHE A 270 -23.82 15.83 -9.01
N ALA A 271 -23.73 17.15 -8.75
CA ALA A 271 -24.84 18.08 -8.96
C ALA A 271 -25.20 18.26 -10.46
N PRO A 272 -24.26 18.42 -11.39
CA PRO A 272 -24.55 18.39 -12.82
C PRO A 272 -25.13 17.05 -13.31
N MET A 273 -24.72 15.93 -12.69
CA MET A 273 -25.29 14.62 -13.00
C MET A 273 -26.79 14.56 -12.70
N LEU A 274 -27.23 15.09 -11.55
CA LEU A 274 -28.65 15.20 -11.21
C LEU A 274 -29.46 16.03 -12.22
N LYS A 275 -28.82 17.00 -12.89
CA LYS A 275 -29.45 17.83 -13.93
C LYS A 275 -29.43 17.19 -15.32
N GLY A 276 -28.96 15.95 -15.44
CA GLY A 276 -28.88 15.25 -16.72
C GLY A 276 -27.86 15.81 -17.71
N GLN A 277 -26.83 16.52 -17.23
CA GLN A 277 -25.84 17.18 -18.08
C GLN A 277 -24.80 16.24 -18.69
N TYR A 278 -24.83 14.96 -18.32
CA TYR A 278 -23.92 13.96 -18.86
C TYR A 278 -24.67 12.89 -19.65
N PRO A 279 -24.16 12.49 -20.80
CA PRO A 279 -24.77 11.42 -21.61
C PRO A 279 -24.67 10.09 -20.88
N ALA A 280 -25.72 9.27 -20.95
CA ALA A 280 -25.80 8.00 -20.21
C ALA A 280 -24.73 6.98 -20.67
N GLU A 281 -24.28 7.06 -21.92
CA GLU A 281 -23.31 6.16 -22.55
C GLU A 281 -21.95 6.14 -21.87
N ILE A 282 -21.62 7.19 -21.08
CA ILE A 282 -20.38 7.24 -20.30
C ILE A 282 -20.26 6.12 -19.29
N PHE A 283 -21.39 5.53 -18.87
CA PHE A 283 -21.44 4.46 -17.86
C PHE A 283 -21.42 3.05 -18.46
N LYS A 284 -21.59 2.94 -19.78
CA LYS A 284 -21.70 1.63 -20.42
C LYS A 284 -20.48 0.75 -20.15
N ASP A 285 -20.74 -0.42 -19.57
CA ASP A 285 -19.75 -1.45 -19.21
C ASP A 285 -18.69 -0.96 -18.19
N LYS A 286 -18.96 0.15 -17.47
CA LYS A 286 -18.04 0.73 -16.49
C LYS A 286 -18.38 0.32 -15.06
N VAL A 287 -17.37 0.39 -14.19
CA VAL A 287 -17.58 0.47 -12.75
C VAL A 287 -17.80 1.94 -12.40
N VAL A 288 -18.95 2.25 -11.85
CA VAL A 288 -19.31 3.61 -11.41
C VAL A 288 -19.11 3.67 -9.91
N MET A 289 -18.28 4.58 -9.44
CA MET A 289 -18.04 4.80 -8.01
C MET A 289 -18.63 6.16 -7.60
N ILE A 290 -19.48 6.18 -6.59
CA ILE A 290 -20.08 7.40 -6.06
C ILE A 290 -19.40 7.68 -4.72
N GLY A 291 -18.62 8.75 -4.64
CA GLY A 291 -17.87 9.12 -3.44
C GLY A 291 -17.48 10.58 -3.44
N SER A 292 -16.71 11.01 -2.44
CA SER A 292 -16.39 12.42 -2.28
C SER A 292 -14.92 12.74 -2.49
N SER A 293 -14.68 13.86 -3.21
CA SER A 293 -13.39 14.55 -3.21
C SER A 293 -13.40 15.85 -2.43
N SER A 294 -14.55 16.23 -1.86
CA SER A 294 -14.71 17.50 -1.18
C SER A 294 -13.78 17.64 0.02
N SER A 295 -13.05 18.74 0.05
CA SER A 295 -12.25 19.14 1.20
C SER A 295 -13.10 19.39 2.47
N ILE A 296 -14.36 19.75 2.29
CA ILE A 296 -15.34 20.00 3.37
C ILE A 296 -15.67 18.68 4.10
N LEU A 297 -15.69 17.56 3.41
CA LEU A 297 -15.96 16.24 3.99
C LEU A 297 -14.71 15.55 4.55
N GLY A 298 -13.52 16.11 4.27
CA GLY A 298 -12.28 15.71 4.94
C GLY A 298 -11.73 14.32 4.56
N ASP A 299 -12.17 13.73 3.46
CA ASP A 299 -11.72 12.39 3.02
C ASP A 299 -10.52 12.45 2.07
N LEU A 300 -9.55 13.30 2.39
CA LEU A 300 -8.29 13.41 1.66
C LEU A 300 -7.19 12.64 2.38
N LYS A 301 -6.48 11.77 1.67
CA LYS A 301 -5.45 10.89 2.20
C LYS A 301 -4.13 11.07 1.47
N LYS A 302 -3.03 11.03 2.22
CA LYS A 302 -1.69 11.04 1.63
C LYS A 302 -1.40 9.72 0.94
N ILE A 303 -0.83 9.79 -0.26
CA ILE A 303 -0.36 8.63 -1.03
C ILE A 303 1.08 8.84 -1.50
N PRO A 304 1.82 7.78 -1.92
CA PRO A 304 3.17 7.92 -2.46
C PRO A 304 3.24 8.97 -3.57
N GLY A 305 4.17 9.91 -3.46
CA GLY A 305 4.42 10.91 -4.50
C GLY A 305 3.33 11.98 -4.69
N HIS A 306 2.26 11.97 -3.90
CA HIS A 306 1.17 12.93 -4.00
C HIS A 306 0.78 13.48 -2.62
N ASN A 307 0.42 14.76 -2.54
CA ASN A 307 0.08 15.38 -1.26
C ASN A 307 -1.23 14.84 -0.67
N ALA A 308 -2.27 14.72 -1.49
CA ALA A 308 -3.58 14.21 -1.07
C ALA A 308 -4.37 13.62 -2.24
N LEU A 309 -5.11 12.54 -1.95
CA LEU A 309 -6.02 11.88 -2.90
C LEU A 309 -7.35 11.57 -2.18
N PRO A 310 -8.50 11.78 -2.84
CA PRO A 310 -9.80 11.39 -2.28
C PRO A 310 -9.89 9.89 -2.00
N GLY A 311 -10.60 9.50 -0.93
CA GLY A 311 -10.76 8.11 -0.54
C GLY A 311 -11.34 7.23 -1.64
N VAL A 312 -12.35 7.72 -2.37
CA VAL A 312 -12.94 7.00 -3.51
C VAL A 312 -11.92 6.67 -4.60
N GLN A 313 -10.92 7.54 -4.82
CA GLN A 313 -9.85 7.28 -5.79
C GLN A 313 -8.84 6.23 -5.28
N ILE A 314 -8.69 6.08 -3.97
CA ILE A 314 -7.90 4.98 -3.38
C ILE A 314 -8.58 3.63 -3.68
N HIS A 315 -9.91 3.56 -3.52
CA HIS A 315 -10.68 2.36 -3.90
C HIS A 315 -10.61 2.08 -5.39
N ALA A 316 -10.62 3.12 -6.22
CA ALA A 316 -10.42 3.00 -7.67
C ALA A 316 -9.02 2.46 -8.01
N ALA A 317 -7.97 2.96 -7.34
CA ALA A 317 -6.59 2.46 -7.50
C ALA A 317 -6.46 1.00 -7.08
N ALA A 318 -7.11 0.61 -5.99
CA ALA A 318 -7.14 -0.76 -5.52
C ALA A 318 -7.85 -1.70 -6.52
N LEU A 319 -8.99 -1.28 -7.05
CA LEU A 319 -9.70 -2.03 -8.07
C LEU A 319 -8.89 -2.14 -9.37
N SER A 320 -8.28 -1.04 -9.82
CA SER A 320 -7.40 -1.06 -11.01
C SER A 320 -6.24 -2.03 -10.83
N THR A 321 -5.58 -2.03 -9.66
CA THR A 321 -4.50 -2.98 -9.34
C THR A 321 -4.95 -4.44 -9.48
N LEU A 322 -6.18 -4.77 -9.01
CA LEU A 322 -6.77 -6.10 -9.14
C LEU A 322 -7.13 -6.45 -10.60
N LEU A 323 -7.70 -5.51 -11.34
CA LEU A 323 -8.12 -5.69 -12.74
C LEU A 323 -6.94 -5.90 -13.69
N GLU A 324 -5.91 -5.11 -13.52
CA GLU A 324 -4.69 -5.12 -14.34
C GLU A 324 -3.75 -6.25 -13.96
N LYS A 325 -3.95 -6.89 -12.78
CA LYS A 325 -3.02 -7.86 -12.19
C LYS A 325 -1.59 -7.29 -12.07
N ASN A 326 -1.48 -5.98 -12.00
CA ASN A 326 -0.20 -5.27 -11.91
C ASN A 326 0.19 -5.06 -10.45
N PHE A 327 0.39 -6.18 -9.75
CA PHE A 327 0.64 -6.21 -8.32
C PHE A 327 2.08 -5.78 -8.02
N ILE A 328 2.22 -4.90 -7.03
CA ILE A 328 3.54 -4.58 -6.47
C ILE A 328 3.97 -5.70 -5.54
N THR A 329 5.14 -6.26 -5.83
CA THR A 329 5.79 -7.27 -4.99
C THR A 329 7.06 -6.71 -4.36
N VAL A 330 7.47 -7.26 -3.23
CA VAL A 330 8.72 -6.90 -2.55
C VAL A 330 9.67 -8.07 -2.63
N VAL A 331 10.95 -7.81 -2.90
CA VAL A 331 11.98 -8.85 -2.90
C VAL A 331 12.08 -9.46 -1.50
N PRO A 332 12.05 -10.80 -1.36
CA PRO A 332 12.11 -11.47 -0.07
C PRO A 332 13.34 -11.09 0.76
N GLY A 333 13.15 -11.03 2.09
CA GLY A 333 14.19 -10.59 3.02
C GLY A 333 15.44 -11.48 3.04
N ASP A 334 15.30 -12.77 2.80
CA ASP A 334 16.41 -13.74 2.66
C ASP A 334 17.31 -13.42 1.47
N VAL A 335 16.71 -13.02 0.33
CA VAL A 335 17.46 -12.56 -0.85
C VAL A 335 18.19 -11.25 -0.54
N ILE A 336 17.53 -10.31 0.13
CA ILE A 336 18.15 -9.04 0.54
C ILE A 336 19.28 -9.30 1.55
N PHE A 337 19.12 -10.25 2.47
CA PHE A 337 20.18 -10.65 3.40
C PHE A 337 21.41 -11.15 2.65
N GLY A 338 21.24 -12.13 1.75
CA GLY A 338 22.35 -12.67 0.95
C GLY A 338 23.07 -11.59 0.13
N PHE A 339 22.28 -10.70 -0.51
CA PHE A 339 22.83 -9.58 -1.27
C PHE A 339 23.57 -8.58 -0.38
N THR A 340 23.08 -8.30 0.84
CA THR A 340 23.73 -7.43 1.80
C THR A 340 25.07 -7.99 2.27
N ILE A 341 25.14 -9.30 2.56
CA ILE A 341 26.40 -9.98 2.93
C ILE A 341 27.42 -9.90 1.77
N LEU A 342 26.98 -10.21 0.55
CA LEU A 342 27.84 -10.12 -0.63
C LEU A 342 28.38 -8.69 -0.84
N SER A 343 27.50 -7.70 -0.73
CA SER A 343 27.87 -6.28 -0.81
C SER A 343 28.90 -5.88 0.24
N GLY A 344 28.74 -6.38 1.48
CA GLY A 344 29.68 -6.17 2.58
C GLY A 344 31.05 -6.79 2.30
N ILE A 345 31.09 -8.04 1.82
CA ILE A 345 32.35 -8.71 1.45
C ILE A 345 33.08 -7.93 0.36
N LEU A 346 32.38 -7.58 -0.71
CA LEU A 346 32.97 -6.85 -1.85
C LEU A 346 33.46 -5.46 -1.43
N ALA A 347 32.66 -4.73 -0.66
CA ALA A 347 33.05 -3.42 -0.14
C ALA A 347 34.25 -3.50 0.83
N GLY A 348 34.26 -4.47 1.74
CA GLY A 348 35.38 -4.71 2.64
C GLY A 348 36.69 -4.97 1.90
N LEU A 349 36.65 -5.81 0.87
CA LEU A 349 37.78 -6.05 -0.01
C LEU A 349 38.18 -4.75 -0.76
N PHE A 350 37.24 -4.10 -1.42
CA PHE A 350 37.50 -2.92 -2.22
C PHE A 350 38.15 -1.79 -1.41
N PHE A 351 37.57 -1.40 -0.27
CA PHE A 351 38.05 -0.31 0.55
C PHE A 351 39.34 -0.62 1.31
N SER A 352 39.63 -1.91 1.54
CA SER A 352 40.90 -2.30 2.17
C SER A 352 42.11 -2.19 1.26
N PHE A 353 41.95 -2.30 -0.06
CA PHE A 353 43.06 -2.32 -1.01
C PHE A 353 43.17 -1.06 -1.86
N LEU A 354 42.10 -0.28 -2.05
CA LEU A 354 42.10 0.88 -2.93
C LEU A 354 42.29 2.21 -2.15
N PRO A 355 42.77 3.27 -2.83
CA PRO A 355 42.96 4.58 -2.21
C PRO A 355 41.63 5.15 -1.71
N PRO A 356 41.50 5.54 -0.42
CA PRO A 356 40.21 5.96 0.15
C PRO A 356 39.55 7.14 -0.60
N VAL A 357 40.29 8.18 -0.89
CA VAL A 357 39.77 9.41 -1.52
C VAL A 357 39.55 9.23 -3.01
N LYS A 358 40.56 8.67 -3.73
CA LYS A 358 40.52 8.58 -5.20
C LYS A 358 39.56 7.50 -5.74
N ALA A 359 39.40 6.42 -5.04
CA ALA A 359 38.56 5.29 -5.47
C ALA A 359 37.46 4.96 -4.45
N GLY A 360 37.74 5.03 -3.15
CA GLY A 360 36.77 4.66 -2.10
C GLY A 360 35.56 5.59 -2.06
N LEU A 361 35.79 6.92 -2.04
CA LEU A 361 34.70 7.89 -1.99
C LEU A 361 33.78 7.82 -3.24
N PRO A 362 34.32 7.85 -4.48
CA PRO A 362 33.45 7.69 -5.65
C PRO A 362 32.63 6.40 -5.61
N MET A 363 33.19 5.28 -5.16
CA MET A 363 32.47 4.02 -5.07
C MET A 363 31.39 4.02 -3.98
N ALA A 364 31.67 4.62 -2.82
CA ALA A 364 30.72 4.76 -1.74
C ALA A 364 29.46 5.59 -2.14
N ILE A 365 29.62 6.51 -3.10
CA ILE A 365 28.54 7.31 -3.68
C ILE A 365 27.87 6.55 -4.84
N ALA A 366 28.66 5.99 -5.75
CA ALA A 366 28.13 5.34 -6.96
C ALA A 366 27.32 4.09 -6.65
N PHE A 367 27.71 3.32 -5.62
CA PHE A 367 27.03 2.08 -5.28
C PHE A 367 25.55 2.27 -4.91
N PRO A 368 25.16 3.15 -3.97
CA PRO A 368 23.76 3.44 -3.69
C PRO A 368 23.00 3.98 -4.91
N MET A 369 23.64 4.80 -5.74
CA MET A 369 23.03 5.31 -6.97
C MET A 369 22.74 4.20 -7.99
N ILE A 370 23.66 3.25 -8.16
CA ILE A 370 23.47 2.08 -9.02
C ILE A 370 22.31 1.21 -8.47
N LEU A 371 22.28 0.98 -7.15
CA LEU A 371 21.20 0.22 -6.52
C LEU A 371 19.85 0.92 -6.70
N TYR A 372 19.80 2.25 -6.58
CA TYR A 372 18.60 3.03 -6.83
C TYR A 372 18.13 2.88 -8.29
N ALA A 373 19.04 3.00 -9.26
CA ALA A 373 18.72 2.81 -10.67
C ALA A 373 18.20 1.39 -10.96
N MET A 374 18.83 0.36 -10.36
CA MET A 374 18.36 -1.03 -10.46
C MET A 374 16.98 -1.22 -9.83
N SER A 375 16.74 -0.65 -8.65
CA SER A 375 15.43 -0.70 -7.98
C SER A 375 14.37 0.00 -8.80
N MET A 376 14.68 1.17 -9.36
CA MET A 376 13.78 1.92 -10.23
C MET A 376 13.45 1.16 -11.51
N TYR A 377 14.44 0.53 -12.14
CA TYR A 377 14.20 -0.34 -13.31
C TYR A 377 13.31 -1.53 -12.96
N SER A 378 13.60 -2.23 -11.84
CA SER A 378 12.81 -3.36 -11.35
C SER A 378 11.35 -2.97 -11.09
N PHE A 379 11.14 -1.79 -10.47
CA PHE A 379 9.81 -1.26 -10.20
C PHE A 379 9.07 -0.89 -11.49
N SER A 380 9.74 -0.19 -12.41
CA SER A 380 9.12 0.25 -13.66
C SER A 380 8.80 -0.89 -14.61
N ALA A 381 9.67 -1.90 -14.72
CA ALA A 381 9.52 -3.02 -15.63
C ALA A 381 8.65 -4.15 -15.06
N HIS A 382 8.73 -4.41 -13.75
CA HIS A 382 8.16 -5.61 -13.13
C HIS A 382 7.28 -5.33 -11.90
N ALA A 383 7.03 -4.06 -11.56
CA ALA A 383 6.32 -3.65 -10.33
C ALA A 383 6.93 -4.31 -9.06
N ARG A 384 8.28 -4.44 -9.00
CA ARG A 384 8.99 -5.11 -7.91
C ARG A 384 9.88 -4.13 -7.17
N LEU A 385 9.63 -3.97 -5.87
CA LEU A 385 10.42 -3.15 -4.95
C LEU A 385 11.61 -3.95 -4.38
N ILE A 386 12.77 -3.31 -4.35
CA ILE A 386 14.00 -3.87 -3.80
C ILE A 386 14.43 -3.02 -2.61
N ASN A 387 14.64 -3.64 -1.45
CA ASN A 387 15.22 -2.93 -0.32
C ASN A 387 16.71 -2.66 -0.58
N ILE A 388 17.02 -1.41 -0.91
CA ILE A 388 18.39 -0.95 -1.18
C ILE A 388 19.02 -0.21 0.00
N THR A 389 18.21 0.16 0.99
CA THR A 389 18.67 0.97 2.13
C THR A 389 19.70 0.23 2.96
N ILE A 390 19.45 -1.06 3.25
CA ILE A 390 20.35 -1.87 4.09
C ILE A 390 21.72 -2.09 3.42
N PRO A 391 21.81 -2.61 2.17
CA PRO A 391 23.11 -2.80 1.51
C PRO A 391 23.84 -1.47 1.26
N SER A 392 23.13 -0.37 1.00
CA SER A 392 23.73 0.95 0.87
C SER A 392 24.36 1.44 2.18
N ALA A 393 23.65 1.28 3.29
CA ALA A 393 24.16 1.63 4.62
C ALA A 393 25.43 0.84 4.98
N VAL A 394 25.46 -0.45 4.64
CA VAL A 394 26.65 -1.30 4.85
C VAL A 394 27.87 -0.74 4.09
N VAL A 395 27.70 -0.42 2.82
CA VAL A 395 28.81 0.07 1.99
C VAL A 395 29.32 1.42 2.47
N ILE A 396 28.41 2.34 2.80
CA ILE A 396 28.75 3.66 3.33
C ILE A 396 29.50 3.54 4.67
N LEU A 397 28.99 2.72 5.60
CA LEU A 397 29.63 2.54 6.90
C LEU A 397 31.01 1.89 6.78
N LEU A 398 31.15 0.86 5.96
CA LEU A 398 32.46 0.24 5.70
C LEU A 398 33.46 1.23 5.12
N TYR A 399 33.03 2.09 4.20
CA TYR A 399 33.88 3.15 3.67
C TYR A 399 34.38 4.08 4.80
N ILE A 400 33.48 4.55 5.66
CA ILE A 400 33.80 5.45 6.77
C ILE A 400 34.79 4.77 7.72
N VAL A 401 34.47 3.57 8.22
CA VAL A 401 35.28 2.87 9.22
C VAL A 401 36.66 2.53 8.68
N ILE A 402 36.75 1.97 7.47
CA ILE A 402 38.04 1.60 6.88
C ILE A 402 38.86 2.82 6.56
N THR A 403 38.25 3.93 6.12
CA THR A 403 38.97 5.19 5.84
C THR A 403 39.52 5.79 7.13
N ILE A 404 38.74 5.84 8.21
CA ILE A 404 39.20 6.31 9.52
C ILE A 404 40.37 5.45 10.01
N HIS A 405 40.22 4.11 10.00
CA HIS A 405 41.29 3.22 10.42
C HIS A 405 42.59 3.42 9.65
N ARG A 406 42.52 3.50 8.32
CA ARG A 406 43.70 3.74 7.48
C ARG A 406 44.34 5.11 7.67
N THR A 407 43.54 6.13 7.98
CA THR A 407 44.01 7.48 8.27
C THR A 407 44.76 7.50 9.61
N VAL A 408 44.22 6.89 10.66
CA VAL A 408 44.86 6.74 11.94
C VAL A 408 46.22 6.00 11.79
N GLU A 409 46.20 4.85 11.13
CA GLU A 409 47.41 4.05 10.87
C GLU A 409 48.48 4.86 10.11
N TYR A 410 48.07 5.68 9.14
CA TYR A 410 48.99 6.59 8.41
C TYR A 410 49.65 7.63 9.33
N TYR A 411 48.86 8.27 10.20
CA TYR A 411 49.38 9.25 11.15
C TYR A 411 50.31 8.66 12.20
N GLU A 412 49.96 7.48 12.73
CA GLU A 412 50.80 6.73 13.67
C GLU A 412 52.16 6.41 13.04
N ARG A 413 52.16 5.81 11.84
CA ARG A 413 53.40 5.48 11.11
C ARG A 413 54.24 6.75 10.79
N ARG A 414 53.61 7.89 10.52
CA ARG A 414 54.29 9.15 10.26
C ARG A 414 54.94 9.72 11.53
N ASN A 415 54.28 9.61 12.67
CA ASN A 415 54.78 10.06 13.97
C ASN A 415 55.95 9.18 14.44
N TYR A 416 55.85 7.84 14.26
CA TYR A 416 56.98 6.94 14.54
C TYR A 416 58.24 7.29 13.69
N LYS A 417 58.05 7.70 12.45
CA LYS A 417 59.16 8.12 11.61
C LYS A 417 59.79 9.48 11.98
N LYS A 418 59.02 10.35 12.63
CA LYS A 418 59.45 11.68 13.06
C LYS A 418 60.14 11.69 14.43
N ASN A 419 59.83 10.76 15.33
CA ASN A 419 60.39 10.62 16.68
C ASN A 419 60.97 9.22 16.91
N PRO A 420 62.20 8.91 16.47
CA PRO A 420 62.79 7.57 16.66
C PRO A 420 63.27 7.32 18.12
N VAL A 421 63.11 8.27 19.04
CA VAL A 421 63.69 8.22 20.42
C VAL A 421 63.04 7.19 21.34
N TYR A 422 61.89 6.61 20.99
CA TYR A 422 61.19 5.63 21.86
C TYR A 422 61.56 4.16 21.59
N CYS A 423 62.55 3.85 20.78
CA CYS A 423 62.99 2.47 20.48
C CYS A 423 64.34 2.05 21.10
N GLN A 424 64.82 2.71 22.15
CA GLN A 424 65.88 2.15 22.98
C GLN A 424 65.24 1.37 24.16
N ARG A 425 65.02 0.07 23.99
CA ARG A 425 64.95 -0.82 25.16
C ARG A 425 66.31 -0.79 25.84
N PRO A 426 66.38 -0.59 27.18
CA PRO A 426 67.63 -0.78 27.88
C PRO A 426 67.99 -2.27 27.78
N ALA A 427 69.18 -2.54 27.26
CA ALA A 427 69.85 -3.80 27.43
C ALA A 427 70.21 -3.96 28.91
N GLY A 428 69.59 -4.93 29.58
CA GLY A 428 69.84 -5.34 30.91
C GLY A 428 69.26 -6.72 31.08
#